data_86a152300f4d01273d45b9b016797ade
#
_entry.id   86a152300f4d01273d45b9b016797ade
#
_cell.length_a   1.000
_cell.length_b   1.000
_cell.length_c   1.000
_cell.angle_alpha   90.00
_cell.angle_beta   90.00
_cell.angle_gamma   90.00
#
_symmetry.space_group_name_H-M   'P 1'
#
loop_
_entity.id
_entity.type
_entity.pdbx_description
1 polymer ?
#
loop_
_entity_poly.entity_id
_entity_poly.type
_entity_poly.pdbx_seq_one_letter_code
_entity_poly.pdbx_strand_id
1 'polypeptide(L)'
;ESKFPTTCGLFGGYSQTVVPAIRVVDTDVQALFKDGKTPLPDNDHDILERNPFGGEIIREHQTRPARIVKRGEVITSSTQGAGGYGDVLERPPEKVMEDLRAKALTHWAAENVYKVAYNRETLKVDIEGTGRLRKAERENRLARGKPYHEFVEEWSKKRPHPQALKFYGTWPDAQKNREVIRI
;
A
#
# COMPACT_ATOMS: atom_id res chain seq x y z
N GLU A 1 -5.70 -13.44 1.50
CA GLU A 1 -5.44 -12.02 1.17
C GLU A 1 -6.47 -11.14 1.87
N SER A 2 -6.03 -10.11 2.57
CA SER A 2 -6.92 -9.23 3.31
C SER A 2 -7.29 -8.01 2.48
N LYS A 3 -8.59 -7.71 2.35
CA LYS A 3 -9.07 -6.44 1.76
C LYS A 3 -8.84 -5.25 2.68
N PHE A 4 -8.58 -5.52 3.94
CA PHE A 4 -8.38 -4.51 4.97
C PHE A 4 -7.06 -4.77 5.67
N PRO A 5 -6.38 -3.71 6.11
CA PRO A 5 -5.21 -3.87 6.97
C PRO A 5 -5.61 -4.65 8.23
N THR A 6 -4.98 -5.79 8.46
CA THR A 6 -5.23 -6.63 9.66
C THR A 6 -4.23 -6.34 10.77
N THR A 7 -3.14 -5.66 10.45
CA THR A 7 -2.10 -5.26 11.40
C THR A 7 -1.98 -3.74 11.43
N CYS A 8 -2.17 -3.15 12.58
CA CYS A 8 -1.99 -1.72 12.78
C CYS A 8 -0.50 -1.38 12.93
N GLY A 9 -0.12 -0.18 12.55
CA GLY A 9 1.18 0.37 12.90
C GLY A 9 1.22 0.84 14.35
N LEU A 10 2.42 0.96 14.89
CA LEU A 10 2.68 1.43 16.25
C LEU A 10 3.47 2.74 16.20
N PHE A 11 3.22 3.61 17.16
CA PHE A 11 3.95 4.89 17.34
C PHE A 11 4.04 5.74 16.07
N GLY A 12 2.92 5.89 15.36
CA GLY A 12 2.86 6.67 14.11
C GLY A 12 3.22 5.88 12.84
N GLY A 13 3.54 4.60 12.97
CA GLY A 13 3.76 3.74 11.81
C GLY A 13 2.48 3.48 11.03
N TYR A 14 2.61 3.26 9.73
CA TYR A 14 1.48 2.88 8.89
C TYR A 14 1.02 1.46 9.20
N SER A 15 -0.28 1.22 9.05
CA SER A 15 -0.81 -0.15 9.01
C SER A 15 -0.25 -0.91 7.81
N GLN A 16 -0.33 -2.22 7.85
CA GLN A 16 0.07 -3.04 6.70
C GLN A 16 -0.68 -2.62 5.43
N THR A 17 -0.05 -2.83 4.30
CA THR A 17 -0.67 -2.58 2.99
C THR A 17 -1.72 -3.65 2.67
N VAL A 18 -2.78 -3.25 2.00
CA VAL A 18 -3.70 -4.18 1.32
C VAL A 18 -2.96 -4.70 0.08
N VAL A 19 -3.05 -5.99 -0.14
CA VAL A 19 -2.41 -6.62 -1.30
C VAL A 19 -3.36 -6.54 -2.49
N PRO A 20 -3.07 -5.72 -3.50
CA PRO A 20 -3.78 -5.80 -4.76
C PRO A 20 -3.39 -7.10 -5.46
N ALA A 21 -4.35 -7.77 -6.04
CA ALA A 21 -4.09 -8.81 -6.99
C ALA A 21 -4.47 -8.28 -8.36
N ILE A 22 -3.50 -8.23 -9.24
CA ILE A 22 -3.65 -7.68 -10.59
C ILE A 22 -3.40 -8.80 -11.57
N ARG A 23 -4.25 -8.88 -12.57
CA ARG A 23 -4.04 -9.74 -13.74
C ARG A 23 -4.06 -8.86 -14.98
N VAL A 24 -3.10 -9.05 -15.87
CA VAL A 24 -3.11 -8.44 -17.19
C VAL A 24 -3.39 -9.54 -18.19
N VAL A 25 -4.52 -9.42 -18.87
CA VAL A 25 -4.99 -10.37 -19.89
C VAL A 25 -4.88 -9.75 -21.27
N ASP A 26 -5.08 -10.55 -22.29
CA ASP A 26 -4.99 -10.11 -23.71
C ASP A 26 -3.63 -9.46 -24.00
N THR A 27 -2.58 -10.02 -23.42
CA THR A 27 -1.19 -9.63 -23.64
C THR A 27 -0.32 -10.86 -23.93
N ASP A 28 0.81 -10.64 -24.57
CA ASP A 28 1.86 -11.65 -24.74
C ASP A 28 3.18 -11.16 -24.12
N VAL A 29 3.31 -11.35 -22.83
CA VAL A 29 4.51 -10.94 -22.10
C VAL A 29 5.78 -11.61 -22.64
N GLN A 30 5.68 -12.81 -23.22
CA GLN A 30 6.84 -13.49 -23.79
C GLN A 30 7.34 -12.80 -25.06
N ALA A 31 6.42 -12.30 -25.90
CA ALA A 31 6.78 -11.51 -27.08
C ALA A 31 7.42 -10.19 -26.66
N LEU A 32 6.87 -9.51 -25.65
CA LEU A 32 7.42 -8.27 -25.11
C LEU A 32 8.84 -8.44 -24.54
N PHE A 33 9.10 -9.54 -23.83
CA PHE A 33 10.46 -9.85 -23.34
C PHE A 33 11.45 -10.16 -24.47
N LYS A 34 11.01 -10.82 -25.52
CA LYS A 34 11.87 -11.09 -26.70
C LYS A 34 12.23 -9.80 -27.44
N ASP A 35 11.34 -8.85 -27.50
CA ASP A 35 11.59 -7.54 -28.14
C ASP A 35 12.61 -6.71 -27.35
N GLY A 36 12.72 -6.95 -26.03
CA GLY A 36 13.71 -6.35 -25.14
C GLY A 36 13.59 -4.82 -24.96
N LYS A 37 12.54 -4.20 -25.52
CA LYS A 37 12.32 -2.77 -25.48
C LYS A 37 11.33 -2.31 -24.42
N THR A 38 10.52 -3.23 -23.92
CA THR A 38 9.50 -2.94 -22.93
C THR A 38 10.17 -2.84 -21.55
N PRO A 39 10.14 -1.66 -20.91
CA PRO A 39 10.68 -1.53 -19.55
C PRO A 39 9.83 -2.34 -18.58
N LEU A 40 10.48 -3.15 -17.76
CA LEU A 40 9.80 -3.88 -16.70
C LEU A 40 9.21 -2.90 -15.68
N PRO A 41 8.02 -3.21 -15.13
CA PRO A 41 7.47 -2.43 -14.03
C PRO A 41 8.28 -2.68 -12.75
N ASP A 42 8.53 -1.63 -11.99
CA ASP A 42 9.22 -1.73 -10.70
C ASP A 42 8.28 -2.21 -9.58
N ASN A 43 6.97 -2.03 -9.77
CA ASN A 43 5.95 -2.36 -8.77
C ASN A 43 4.54 -2.40 -9.39
N ASP A 44 3.55 -2.80 -8.59
CA ASP A 44 2.15 -2.87 -9.01
C ASP A 44 1.57 -1.51 -9.43
N HIS A 45 2.03 -0.41 -8.84
CA HIS A 45 1.60 0.93 -9.23
C HIS A 45 2.00 1.26 -10.68
N ASP A 46 3.22 0.89 -11.06
CA ASP A 46 3.68 1.03 -12.45
C ASP A 46 2.81 0.27 -13.44
N ILE A 47 2.37 -0.93 -13.07
CA ILE A 47 1.45 -1.72 -13.91
C ILE A 47 0.13 -0.99 -14.07
N LEU A 48 -0.41 -0.44 -12.97
CA LEU A 48 -1.71 0.23 -12.97
C LEU A 48 -1.70 1.55 -13.73
N GLU A 49 -0.62 2.31 -13.66
CA GLU A 49 -0.53 3.65 -14.25
C GLU A 49 -0.04 3.62 -15.71
N ARG A 50 0.97 2.80 -15.98
CA ARG A 50 1.62 2.80 -17.30
C ARG A 50 1.16 1.66 -18.20
N ASN A 51 0.58 0.62 -17.64
CA ASN A 51 0.23 -0.62 -18.35
C ASN A 51 1.30 -1.08 -19.35
N PRO A 52 2.52 -1.37 -18.91
CA PRO A 52 3.64 -1.66 -19.82
C PRO A 52 3.43 -2.92 -20.66
N PHE A 53 2.46 -3.73 -20.29
CA PHE A 53 2.12 -4.97 -21.00
C PHE A 53 1.04 -4.79 -22.08
N GLY A 54 0.36 -3.63 -22.12
CA GLY A 54 -0.59 -3.28 -23.19
C GLY A 54 -1.91 -4.06 -23.21
N GLY A 55 -2.11 -5.00 -22.27
CA GLY A 55 -3.33 -5.78 -22.17
C GLY A 55 -4.40 -5.12 -21.28
N GLU A 56 -5.51 -5.81 -21.06
CA GLU A 56 -6.54 -5.39 -20.12
C GLU A 56 -6.09 -5.66 -18.67
N ILE A 57 -6.16 -4.65 -17.82
CA ILE A 57 -5.83 -4.76 -16.40
C ILE A 57 -7.09 -5.11 -15.60
N ILE A 58 -7.08 -6.29 -15.01
CA ILE A 58 -8.14 -6.76 -14.12
C ILE A 58 -7.66 -6.69 -12.68
N ARG A 59 -8.32 -5.87 -11.85
CA ARG A 59 -8.14 -5.89 -10.40
C ARG A 59 -8.98 -7.00 -9.82
N GLU A 60 -8.34 -8.04 -9.33
CA GLU A 60 -9.05 -9.18 -8.79
C GLU A 60 -9.42 -8.99 -7.32
N HIS A 61 -10.62 -9.43 -6.98
CA HIS A 61 -11.06 -9.51 -5.58
C HIS A 61 -10.51 -10.76 -4.91
N GLN A 62 -10.41 -10.74 -3.60
CA GLN A 62 -9.75 -11.80 -2.81
C GLN A 62 -10.42 -13.17 -2.86
N THR A 63 -11.72 -13.22 -2.97
CA THR A 63 -12.47 -14.47 -3.15
C THR A 63 -12.41 -14.85 -4.62
N ARG A 64 -11.33 -15.50 -5.03
CA ARG A 64 -11.17 -15.91 -6.41
C ARG A 64 -11.74 -17.29 -6.64
N PRO A 65 -12.65 -17.47 -7.58
CA PRO A 65 -12.85 -18.80 -8.13
C PRO A 65 -11.55 -19.27 -8.77
N ALA A 66 -11.31 -20.58 -8.79
CA ALA A 66 -10.19 -21.13 -9.53
C ALA A 66 -10.28 -20.67 -11.00
N ARG A 67 -9.18 -20.12 -11.52
CA ARG A 67 -9.10 -19.61 -12.88
C ARG A 67 -7.94 -20.21 -13.61
N ILE A 68 -8.13 -20.46 -14.88
CA ILE A 68 -7.05 -20.88 -15.77
C ILE A 68 -6.32 -19.61 -16.23
N VAL A 69 -5.03 -19.58 -16.01
CA VAL A 69 -4.13 -18.55 -16.53
C VAL A 69 -3.68 -19.00 -17.91
N LYS A 70 -3.88 -18.16 -18.89
CA LYS A 70 -3.43 -18.42 -20.24
C LYS A 70 -1.95 -18.06 -20.40
N ARG A 71 -1.30 -18.71 -21.34
CA ARG A 71 0.07 -18.34 -21.71
C ARG A 71 0.14 -16.89 -22.17
N GLY A 72 1.12 -16.15 -21.68
CA GLY A 72 1.33 -14.74 -22.01
C GLY A 72 0.65 -13.76 -21.05
N GLU A 73 -0.30 -14.19 -20.22
CA GLU A 73 -0.91 -13.36 -19.19
C GLU A 73 0.06 -13.09 -18.03
N VAL A 74 -0.11 -11.97 -17.37
CA VAL A 74 0.66 -11.58 -16.19
C VAL A 74 -0.24 -11.64 -14.96
N ILE A 75 0.26 -12.21 -13.88
CA ILE A 75 -0.38 -12.16 -12.57
C ILE A 75 0.62 -11.58 -11.59
N THR A 76 0.20 -10.57 -10.86
CA THR A 76 0.95 -10.13 -9.70
C THR A 76 0.32 -10.68 -8.43
N SER A 77 1.14 -11.16 -7.53
CA SER A 77 0.74 -11.58 -6.20
C SER A 77 1.80 -11.10 -5.24
N SER A 78 1.42 -10.18 -4.38
CA SER A 78 2.28 -9.73 -3.30
C SER A 78 1.79 -10.26 -1.97
N THR A 79 2.69 -10.45 -1.04
CA THR A 79 2.35 -10.83 0.34
C THR A 79 2.07 -9.57 1.15
N GLN A 80 1.31 -9.72 2.21
CA GLN A 80 1.04 -8.63 3.14
C GLN A 80 2.33 -8.21 3.84
N GLY A 81 2.57 -6.91 3.90
CA GLY A 81 3.62 -6.36 4.75
C GLY A 81 3.21 -6.41 6.24
N ALA A 82 4.15 -6.19 7.11
CA ALA A 82 3.87 -5.97 8.53
C ALA A 82 3.42 -4.52 8.80
N GLY A 83 2.80 -4.28 9.95
CA GLY A 83 2.57 -2.91 10.43
C GLY A 83 3.89 -2.19 10.71
N GLY A 84 3.97 -0.92 10.38
CA GLY A 84 5.15 -0.09 10.60
C GLY A 84 5.34 0.25 12.09
N TYR A 85 6.56 0.53 12.47
CA TYR A 85 6.93 1.01 13.79
C TYR A 85 7.57 2.40 13.68
N GLY A 86 7.00 3.39 14.36
CA GLY A 86 7.47 4.77 14.30
C GLY A 86 7.05 5.52 13.03
N ASP A 87 7.15 6.84 13.08
CA ASP A 87 6.83 7.68 11.92
C ASP A 87 7.90 7.52 10.83
N VAL A 88 7.47 7.24 9.62
CA VAL A 88 8.34 7.13 8.44
C VAL A 88 9.19 8.39 8.20
N LEU A 89 8.71 9.58 8.61
CA LEU A 89 9.43 10.83 8.49
C LEU A 89 10.59 10.95 9.49
N GLU A 90 10.70 10.05 10.46
CA GLU A 90 11.80 10.00 11.42
C GLU A 90 12.89 9.01 11.03
N ARG A 91 12.62 8.14 10.04
CA ARG A 91 13.65 7.21 9.55
C ARG A 91 14.87 7.98 9.01
N PRO A 92 16.10 7.67 9.45
CA PRO A 92 17.31 8.33 8.93
C PRO A 92 17.35 8.25 7.41
N PRO A 93 17.57 9.38 6.70
CA PRO A 93 17.56 9.40 5.23
C PRO A 93 18.60 8.46 4.62
N GLU A 94 19.74 8.28 5.27
CA GLU A 94 20.80 7.37 4.84
C GLU A 94 20.32 5.91 4.83
N LYS A 95 19.48 5.51 5.80
CA LYS A 95 18.89 4.18 5.83
C LYS A 95 17.90 3.96 4.69
N VAL A 96 17.18 5.00 4.29
CA VAL A 96 16.32 4.95 3.10
C VAL A 96 17.17 4.75 1.84
N MET A 97 18.34 5.38 1.75
CA MET A 97 19.26 5.18 0.63
C MET A 97 19.93 3.80 0.63
N GLU A 98 20.18 3.21 1.80
CA GLU A 98 20.63 1.82 1.90
C GLU A 98 19.58 0.86 1.33
N ASP A 99 18.31 1.05 1.71
CA ASP A 99 17.19 0.23 1.20
C ASP A 99 17.03 0.37 -0.32
N LEU A 100 17.23 1.57 -0.88
CA LEU A 100 17.24 1.80 -2.33
C LEU A 100 18.37 1.03 -3.04
N ARG A 101 19.60 1.07 -2.50
CA ARG A 101 20.74 0.33 -3.04
C ARG A 101 20.50 -1.18 -3.02
N ALA A 102 19.86 -1.65 -1.96
CA ALA A 102 19.48 -3.06 -1.81
C ALA A 102 18.26 -3.46 -2.66
N LYS A 103 17.66 -2.52 -3.41
CA LYS A 103 16.40 -2.71 -4.15
C LYS A 103 15.22 -3.18 -3.29
N ALA A 104 15.28 -2.93 -1.99
CA ALA A 104 14.20 -3.20 -1.04
C ALA A 104 13.16 -2.08 -1.01
N LEU A 105 13.47 -0.93 -1.61
CA LEU A 105 12.61 0.24 -1.66
C LEU A 105 12.63 0.83 -3.08
N THR A 106 11.52 1.40 -3.51
CA THR A 106 11.43 2.12 -4.79
C THR A 106 11.76 3.60 -4.62
N HIS A 107 12.21 4.26 -5.69
CA HIS A 107 12.40 5.72 -5.72
C HIS A 107 11.11 6.46 -5.36
N TRP A 108 9.97 5.97 -5.88
CA TRP A 108 8.67 6.54 -5.54
C TRP A 108 8.42 6.54 -4.03
N ALA A 109 8.68 5.43 -3.35
CA ALA A 109 8.47 5.34 -1.90
C ALA A 109 9.44 6.24 -1.12
N ALA A 110 10.71 6.32 -1.53
CA ALA A 110 11.69 7.22 -0.90
C ALA A 110 11.23 8.69 -0.95
N GLU A 111 10.71 9.13 -2.11
CA GLU A 111 10.29 10.51 -2.34
C GLU A 111 8.89 10.80 -1.74
N ASN A 112 7.94 9.89 -1.92
CA ASN A 112 6.54 10.14 -1.58
C ASN A 112 6.14 9.69 -0.18
N VAL A 113 6.75 8.64 0.34
CA VAL A 113 6.45 8.10 1.68
C VAL A 113 7.45 8.65 2.70
N TYR A 114 8.75 8.45 2.46
CA TYR A 114 9.79 8.87 3.41
C TYR A 114 10.18 10.34 3.29
N LYS A 115 9.73 11.01 2.23
CA LYS A 115 10.01 12.44 1.96
C LYS A 115 11.50 12.76 2.02
N VAL A 116 12.32 11.96 1.34
CA VAL A 116 13.76 12.17 1.24
C VAL A 116 14.08 12.87 -0.08
N ALA A 117 14.80 13.98 0.00
CA ALA A 117 15.42 14.64 -1.14
C ALA A 117 16.82 14.08 -1.35
N TYR A 118 17.14 13.65 -2.56
CA TYR A 118 18.44 13.06 -2.89
C TYR A 118 18.70 13.11 -4.40
N ASN A 119 19.95 12.96 -4.77
CA ASN A 119 20.32 12.78 -6.17
C ASN A 119 20.08 11.33 -6.57
N ARG A 120 19.26 11.08 -7.60
CA ARG A 120 18.86 9.73 -8.02
C ARG A 120 20.02 8.87 -8.55
N GLU A 121 21.03 9.48 -9.17
CA GLU A 121 22.18 8.77 -9.74
C GLU A 121 23.16 8.34 -8.67
N THR A 122 23.49 9.27 -7.77
CA THR A 122 24.52 9.06 -6.73
C THR A 122 23.96 8.55 -5.42
N LEU A 123 22.64 8.61 -5.21
CA LEU A 123 21.94 8.38 -3.95
C LEU A 123 22.46 9.23 -2.79
N LYS A 124 23.04 10.40 -3.11
CA LYS A 124 23.50 11.35 -2.09
C LYS A 124 22.30 12.15 -1.57
N VAL A 125 22.11 12.12 -0.26
CA VAL A 125 21.02 12.82 0.42
C VAL A 125 21.24 14.33 0.40
N ASP A 126 20.19 15.09 0.14
CA ASP A 126 20.07 16.52 0.45
C ASP A 126 19.36 16.64 1.81
N ILE A 127 20.14 16.89 2.85
CA ILE A 127 19.64 16.98 4.23
C ILE A 127 18.66 18.16 4.40
N GLU A 128 19.00 19.32 3.85
CA GLU A 128 18.14 20.51 3.97
C GLU A 128 16.83 20.33 3.19
N GLY A 129 16.90 19.83 1.96
CA GLY A 129 15.74 19.49 1.15
C GLY A 129 14.85 18.48 1.83
N THR A 130 15.43 17.42 2.40
CA THR A 130 14.70 16.43 3.19
C THR A 130 14.00 17.07 4.40
N GLY A 131 14.70 17.93 5.12
CA GLY A 131 14.14 18.66 6.26
C GLY A 131 12.92 19.51 5.85
N ARG A 132 13.01 20.25 4.75
CA ARG A 132 11.89 21.05 4.21
C ARG A 132 10.70 20.18 3.82
N LEU A 133 10.93 19.09 3.08
CA LEU A 133 9.86 18.17 2.65
C LEU A 133 9.15 17.53 3.83
N ARG A 134 9.90 17.05 4.82
CA ARG A 134 9.33 16.44 6.03
C ARG A 134 8.56 17.42 6.90
N LYS A 135 9.06 18.66 7.01
CA LYS A 135 8.34 19.72 7.71
C LYS A 135 7.01 20.02 7.05
N ALA A 136 7.00 20.24 5.73
CA ALA A 136 5.79 20.48 4.96
C ALA A 136 4.78 19.31 5.09
N GLU A 137 5.27 18.07 5.04
CA GLU A 137 4.38 16.90 5.22
C GLU A 137 3.78 16.83 6.63
N ARG A 138 4.54 17.17 7.68
CA ARG A 138 3.99 17.25 9.05
C ARG A 138 2.90 18.32 9.17
N GLU A 139 3.15 19.50 8.58
CA GLU A 139 2.16 20.57 8.52
C GLU A 139 0.89 20.14 7.77
N ASN A 140 1.05 19.47 6.63
CA ASN A 140 -0.08 18.92 5.88
C ASN A 140 -0.87 17.85 6.67
N ARG A 141 -0.18 17.02 7.44
CA ARG A 141 -0.84 16.02 8.31
C ARG A 141 -1.63 16.70 9.42
N LEU A 142 -1.06 17.70 10.05
CA LEU A 142 -1.74 18.49 11.08
C LEU A 142 -2.98 19.21 10.53
N ALA A 143 -2.87 19.80 9.34
CA ALA A 143 -4.01 20.48 8.69
C ALA A 143 -5.18 19.53 8.36
N ARG A 144 -4.88 18.23 8.09
CA ARG A 144 -5.90 17.19 7.88
C ARG A 144 -6.40 16.56 9.17
N GLY A 145 -5.69 16.76 10.26
CA GLY A 145 -6.02 16.20 11.55
C GLY A 145 -7.31 16.83 12.11
N LYS A 146 -8.03 16.03 12.86
CA LYS A 146 -9.21 16.49 13.61
C LYS A 146 -9.02 16.19 15.08
N PRO A 147 -9.56 17.02 15.97
CA PRO A 147 -9.66 16.70 17.38
C PRO A 147 -10.34 15.35 17.59
N TYR A 148 -9.90 14.61 18.59
CA TYR A 148 -10.39 13.25 18.83
C TYR A 148 -11.93 13.17 18.96
N HIS A 149 -12.54 14.15 19.66
CA HIS A 149 -13.98 14.16 19.84
C HIS A 149 -14.75 14.37 18.53
N GLU A 150 -14.27 15.22 17.62
CA GLU A 150 -14.87 15.40 16.29
C GLU A 150 -14.73 14.13 15.45
N PHE A 151 -13.54 13.50 15.48
CA PHE A 151 -13.32 12.24 14.81
C PHE A 151 -14.28 11.15 15.30
N VAL A 152 -14.43 11.01 16.63
CA VAL A 152 -15.33 10.01 17.22
C VAL A 152 -16.79 10.30 16.85
N GLU A 153 -17.21 11.55 16.87
CA GLU A 153 -18.57 11.92 16.48
C GLU A 153 -18.87 11.56 15.02
N GLU A 154 -17.95 11.87 14.10
CA GLU A 154 -18.10 11.46 12.69
C GLU A 154 -18.05 9.94 12.52
N TRP A 155 -17.12 9.29 13.21
CA TRP A 155 -16.94 7.84 13.11
C TRP A 155 -18.17 7.09 13.63
N SER A 156 -18.75 7.54 14.73
CA SER A 156 -19.95 6.92 15.31
C SER A 156 -21.18 6.95 14.39
N LYS A 157 -21.21 7.89 13.44
CA LYS A 157 -22.26 8.00 12.43
C LYS A 157 -22.08 7.04 11.25
N LYS A 158 -20.86 6.52 11.03
CA LYS A 158 -20.59 5.57 9.94
C LYS A 158 -21.23 4.23 10.23
N ARG A 159 -21.80 3.63 9.20
CA ARG A 159 -22.40 2.29 9.27
C ARG A 159 -21.77 1.39 8.20
N PRO A 160 -21.39 0.17 8.54
CA PRO A 160 -21.00 -0.82 7.57
C PRO A 160 -22.14 -1.15 6.60
N HIS A 161 -21.78 -1.64 5.43
CA HIS A 161 -22.78 -2.09 4.48
C HIS A 161 -23.68 -3.17 5.11
N PRO A 162 -25.01 -3.17 4.85
CA PRO A 162 -25.95 -4.12 5.46
C PRO A 162 -25.56 -5.59 5.31
N GLN A 163 -24.92 -5.97 4.20
CA GLN A 163 -24.40 -7.33 4.02
C GLN A 163 -23.29 -7.68 5.02
N ALA A 164 -22.45 -6.70 5.40
CA ALA A 164 -21.42 -6.93 6.41
C ALA A 164 -22.03 -7.12 7.81
N LEU A 165 -23.10 -6.40 8.12
CA LEU A 165 -23.79 -6.52 9.40
C LEU A 165 -24.38 -7.92 9.65
N LYS A 166 -24.68 -8.67 8.60
CA LYS A 166 -25.13 -10.07 8.75
C LYS A 166 -24.10 -10.97 9.42
N PHE A 167 -22.82 -10.62 9.31
CA PHE A 167 -21.71 -11.39 9.89
C PHE A 167 -21.24 -10.82 11.23
N TYR A 168 -21.41 -9.53 11.46
CA TYR A 168 -20.84 -8.82 12.62
C TYR A 168 -21.91 -8.33 13.61
N GLY A 169 -23.19 -8.56 13.33
CA GLY A 169 -24.29 -8.11 14.17
C GLY A 169 -24.56 -6.61 14.04
N THR A 170 -24.89 -5.96 15.14
CA THR A 170 -25.21 -4.53 15.18
C THR A 170 -23.95 -3.69 15.36
N TRP A 171 -23.86 -2.59 14.63
CA TRP A 171 -22.76 -1.64 14.70
C TRP A 171 -23.28 -0.22 15.01
N PRO A 172 -22.66 0.56 15.89
CA PRO A 172 -21.48 0.29 16.74
C PRO A 172 -21.83 -0.47 18.04
N ASP A 173 -23.11 -0.74 18.26
CA ASP A 173 -23.69 -1.24 19.52
C ASP A 173 -23.61 -2.77 19.60
N ALA A 174 -22.76 -3.40 18.80
CA ALA A 174 -22.52 -4.82 18.89
C ALA A 174 -22.13 -5.17 20.34
N GLN A 175 -23.02 -5.87 21.05
CA GLN A 175 -22.69 -6.39 22.35
C GLN A 175 -21.44 -7.24 22.21
N LYS A 176 -20.44 -6.97 23.05
CA LYS A 176 -19.26 -7.82 23.11
C LYS A 176 -19.72 -9.23 23.35
N ASN A 177 -19.45 -10.11 22.39
CA ASN A 177 -19.77 -11.53 22.54
C ASN A 177 -19.00 -12.03 23.75
N ARG A 178 -19.68 -12.24 24.88
CA ARG A 178 -19.05 -12.66 26.15
C ARG A 178 -18.76 -14.15 26.16
N GLU A 179 -19.27 -14.88 25.21
CA GLU A 179 -18.95 -16.29 25.06
C GLU A 179 -17.59 -16.44 24.38
N VAL A 180 -16.57 -16.55 25.18
CA VAL A 180 -15.28 -17.07 24.73
C VAL A 180 -15.50 -18.54 24.44
N ILE A 181 -15.56 -18.91 23.17
CA ILE A 181 -15.48 -20.31 22.78
C ILE A 181 -14.09 -20.78 23.19
N ARG A 182 -14.03 -21.47 24.32
CA ARG A 182 -12.81 -22.20 24.70
C ARG A 182 -12.79 -23.46 23.84
N ILE A 183 -11.85 -23.50 22.91
CA ILE A 183 -11.50 -24.72 22.18
C ILE A 183 -10.69 -25.60 23.11
#